data_32002e27738149f9335842ab6bd0a32e
#
_entry.id   32002e27738149f9335842ab6bd0a32e
#
_cell.length_a   1.000
_cell.length_b   1.000
_cell.length_c   1.000
_cell.angle_alpha   90.00
_cell.angle_beta   90.00
_cell.angle_gamma   90.00
#
_symmetry.space_group_name_H-M   'P 1'
#
loop_
_entity.id
_entity.type
_entity.pdbx_description
1 polymer ?
#
loop_
_entity_poly.entity_id
_entity_poly.type
_entity_poly.pdbx_seq_one_letter_code
_entity_poly.pdbx_strand_id
1 'polypeptide(L)'
;MEFLKKHYEKILLGVMLAGLIGVLVFMLFYIAADKQAMDQQANEVLYPQVKALTNLDLTVQDTAMMRHQSAYALDFEHTNKLFNPMEWQKTPDGRMLKIGTGSEVGIRAAVVTGITPLYLVLTLDQITTNEFGVRYTIGVEKQAASSAVKRKKTPRFISPDEKKPNDIFSLVEVKGAPDAPEAVVVKLVDSGDVAVILRDKPWRRVDAYAADFRYVPENKIFRGRRVGDKASFGGTDYLVVDVSQNELILSDQSNQKKNSLPFAP
;
A
#
# COMPACT_ATOMS: atom_id res chain seq x y z
N MET A 1 -30.69 111.69 15.12
CA MET A 1 -30.71 110.71 14.07
C MET A 1 -29.88 111.06 12.83
N GLU A 2 -29.24 112.18 12.76
CA GLU A 2 -28.41 112.57 11.59
C GLU A 2 -27.02 111.87 11.56
N PHE A 3 -26.46 111.50 12.73
CA PHE A 3 -25.17 110.80 12.82
C PHE A 3 -25.18 109.43 12.20
N LEU A 4 -26.25 108.70 12.37
CA LEU A 4 -26.43 107.41 11.78
C LEU A 4 -26.54 107.43 10.24
N LYS A 5 -27.20 108.46 9.66
CA LYS A 5 -27.34 108.64 8.24
C LYS A 5 -26.03 109.04 7.53
N LYS A 6 -25.16 109.75 8.27
CA LYS A 6 -23.89 110.27 7.73
C LYS A 6 -22.75 109.20 7.78
N HIS A 7 -22.89 108.20 8.68
CA HIS A 7 -21.83 107.20 8.87
C HIS A 7 -22.35 105.73 8.73
N TYR A 8 -23.51 105.52 8.12
CA TYR A 8 -24.12 104.21 8.03
C TYR A 8 -23.21 103.16 7.34
N GLU A 9 -22.45 103.57 6.33
CA GLU A 9 -21.49 102.71 5.62
C GLU A 9 -20.38 102.20 6.57
N LYS A 10 -19.85 103.10 7.45
CA LYS A 10 -18.82 102.68 8.40
C LYS A 10 -19.34 101.78 9.52
N ILE A 11 -20.62 102.01 9.90
CA ILE A 11 -21.29 101.18 10.87
C ILE A 11 -21.58 99.82 10.29
N LEU A 12 -22.10 99.77 9.01
CA LEU A 12 -22.37 98.57 8.31
C LEU A 12 -21.07 97.71 8.10
N LEU A 13 -19.96 98.40 7.68
CA LEU A 13 -18.65 97.79 7.56
C LEU A 13 -18.17 97.26 8.95
N GLY A 14 -18.35 97.95 10.01
CA GLY A 14 -18.01 97.55 11.36
C GLY A 14 -18.75 96.27 11.82
N VAL A 15 -20.08 96.29 11.56
CA VAL A 15 -20.91 95.08 11.87
C VAL A 15 -20.50 93.89 11.04
N MET A 16 -20.24 94.05 9.76
CA MET A 16 -19.75 92.97 8.88
C MET A 16 -18.38 92.43 9.34
N LEU A 17 -17.45 93.40 9.70
CA LEU A 17 -16.15 92.94 10.16
C LEU A 17 -16.24 92.26 11.55
N ALA A 18 -17.10 92.77 12.46
CA ALA A 18 -17.34 92.11 13.75
C ALA A 18 -18.00 90.70 13.55
N GLY A 19 -18.90 90.53 12.59
CA GLY A 19 -19.50 89.27 12.22
C GLY A 19 -18.43 88.31 11.69
N LEU A 20 -17.55 88.77 10.82
CA LEU A 20 -16.45 87.97 10.26
C LEU A 20 -15.47 87.47 11.33
N ILE A 21 -15.12 88.37 12.26
CA ILE A 21 -14.29 87.99 13.40
C ILE A 21 -15.01 86.97 14.32
N GLY A 22 -16.28 87.14 14.55
CA GLY A 22 -17.12 86.14 15.28
C GLY A 22 -17.12 84.79 14.63
N VAL A 23 -17.27 84.71 13.30
CA VAL A 23 -17.22 83.44 12.54
C VAL A 23 -15.84 82.81 12.63
N LEU A 24 -14.77 83.57 12.52
CA LEU A 24 -13.39 83.06 12.66
C LEU A 24 -13.15 82.47 14.06
N VAL A 25 -13.54 83.19 15.12
CA VAL A 25 -13.40 82.66 16.47
C VAL A 25 -14.25 81.44 16.70
N PHE A 26 -15.50 81.42 16.18
CA PHE A 26 -16.33 80.22 16.27
C PHE A 26 -15.72 79.01 15.53
N MET A 27 -15.15 79.26 14.37
CA MET A 27 -14.51 78.19 13.57
C MET A 27 -13.31 77.61 14.30
N LEU A 28 -12.51 78.44 15.02
CA LEU A 28 -11.39 77.93 15.78
C LEU A 28 -11.85 77.06 16.96
N PHE A 29 -12.92 77.40 17.63
CA PHE A 29 -13.50 76.62 18.72
C PHE A 29 -14.11 75.29 18.15
N TYR A 30 -14.75 75.37 17.03
CA TYR A 30 -15.36 74.19 16.36
C TYR A 30 -14.27 73.18 15.92
N ILE A 31 -13.21 73.68 15.28
CA ILE A 31 -12.06 72.84 14.88
C ILE A 31 -11.35 72.22 16.09
N ALA A 32 -11.21 72.99 17.19
CA ALA A 32 -10.60 72.43 18.39
C ALA A 32 -11.44 71.34 19.04
N ALA A 33 -12.76 71.48 19.07
CA ALA A 33 -13.70 70.48 19.58
C ALA A 33 -13.71 69.23 18.71
N ASP A 34 -13.71 69.38 17.39
CA ASP A 34 -13.69 68.27 16.41
C ASP A 34 -12.38 67.49 16.54
N LYS A 35 -11.26 68.19 16.66
CA LYS A 35 -9.95 67.58 16.88
C LYS A 35 -9.90 66.75 18.17
N GLN A 36 -10.45 67.28 19.28
CA GLN A 36 -10.52 66.51 20.53
C GLN A 36 -11.40 65.25 20.39
N ALA A 37 -12.51 65.32 19.67
CA ALA A 37 -13.37 64.18 19.41
C ALA A 37 -12.66 63.11 18.55
N MET A 38 -11.92 63.54 17.52
CA MET A 38 -11.10 62.63 16.69
C MET A 38 -9.98 61.97 17.49
N ASP A 39 -9.26 62.75 18.33
CA ASP A 39 -8.19 62.21 19.18
C ASP A 39 -8.73 61.22 20.22
N GLN A 40 -9.93 61.45 20.76
CA GLN A 40 -10.60 60.50 21.64
C GLN A 40 -10.97 59.21 20.93
N GLN A 41 -11.56 59.31 19.73
CA GLN A 41 -11.88 58.10 18.92
C GLN A 41 -10.63 57.35 18.49
N ALA A 42 -9.58 58.07 18.10
CA ALA A 42 -8.30 57.46 17.75
C ALA A 42 -7.69 56.70 18.94
N ASN A 43 -7.73 57.31 20.12
CA ASN A 43 -7.23 56.68 21.36
C ASN A 43 -8.06 55.46 21.77
N GLU A 44 -9.36 55.50 21.57
CA GLU A 44 -10.25 54.37 21.89
C GLU A 44 -10.02 53.15 20.94
N VAL A 45 -9.71 53.43 19.66
CA VAL A 45 -9.39 52.40 18.68
C VAL A 45 -7.96 51.88 18.82
N LEU A 46 -6.98 52.78 19.04
CA LEU A 46 -5.57 52.41 19.15
C LEU A 46 -5.22 51.74 20.48
N TYR A 47 -5.91 52.20 21.56
CA TYR A 47 -5.69 51.70 22.91
C TYR A 47 -7.00 51.21 23.53
N PRO A 48 -7.62 50.14 22.96
CA PRO A 48 -8.85 49.61 23.55
C PRO A 48 -8.57 49.21 25.01
N GLN A 49 -9.41 49.62 25.90
CA GLN A 49 -9.34 49.14 27.29
C GLN A 49 -9.67 47.65 27.30
N VAL A 50 -8.62 46.85 27.34
CA VAL A 50 -8.74 45.41 27.45
C VAL A 50 -9.30 45.09 28.82
N LYS A 51 -10.56 44.65 28.88
CA LYS A 51 -11.11 44.09 30.12
C LYS A 51 -10.29 42.87 30.49
N ALA A 52 -9.68 42.88 31.66
CA ALA A 52 -9.02 41.71 32.21
C ALA A 52 -10.03 40.56 32.23
N LEU A 53 -9.78 39.53 31.45
CA LEU A 53 -10.58 38.28 31.40
C LEU A 53 -10.26 37.52 32.69
N THR A 54 -11.07 37.75 33.73
CA THR A 54 -10.87 37.15 35.06
C THR A 54 -11.09 35.63 35.11
N ASN A 55 -11.69 35.05 34.06
CA ASN A 55 -11.99 33.62 34.00
C ASN A 55 -11.35 32.95 32.78
N LEU A 56 -10.25 33.48 32.26
CA LEU A 56 -9.54 32.81 31.16
C LEU A 56 -8.75 31.64 31.74
N ASP A 57 -9.10 30.42 31.33
CA ASP A 57 -8.34 29.21 31.66
C ASP A 57 -7.03 29.21 30.86
N LEU A 58 -5.93 29.53 31.48
CA LEU A 58 -4.59 29.56 30.90
C LEU A 58 -3.79 28.28 31.17
N THR A 59 -4.44 27.22 31.69
CA THR A 59 -3.74 25.98 32.07
C THR A 59 -3.00 25.34 30.90
N VAL A 60 -3.53 25.44 29.68
CA VAL A 60 -2.88 24.93 28.47
C VAL A 60 -1.62 25.73 28.14
N GLN A 61 -1.67 27.05 28.25
CA GLN A 61 -0.54 27.94 27.99
C GLN A 61 0.53 27.78 29.07
N ASP A 62 0.12 27.67 30.32
CA ASP A 62 1.03 27.48 31.47
C ASP A 62 1.73 26.12 31.37
N THR A 63 1.01 25.07 30.99
CA THR A 63 1.63 23.75 30.75
C THR A 63 2.58 23.78 29.55
N ALA A 64 2.28 24.53 28.49
CA ALA A 64 3.18 24.71 27.36
C ALA A 64 4.44 25.49 27.75
N MET A 65 4.28 26.56 28.57
CA MET A 65 5.41 27.33 29.11
C MET A 65 6.29 26.49 30.05
N MET A 66 5.69 25.72 30.95
CA MET A 66 6.44 24.80 31.82
C MET A 66 7.22 23.75 31.01
N ARG A 67 6.65 23.24 29.93
CA ARG A 67 7.38 22.34 29.00
C ARG A 67 8.55 23.04 28.32
N HIS A 68 8.42 24.31 27.98
CA HIS A 68 9.49 25.10 27.37
C HIS A 68 10.62 25.44 28.35
N GLN A 69 10.29 25.58 29.63
CA GLN A 69 11.24 25.87 30.70
C GLN A 69 11.91 24.61 31.25
N SER A 70 11.29 23.44 31.09
CA SER A 70 11.90 22.20 31.49
C SER A 70 12.99 21.82 30.49
N ALA A 71 14.16 21.43 31.00
CA ALA A 71 15.23 20.87 30.15
C ALA A 71 14.71 19.60 29.44
N TYR A 72 14.61 19.65 28.12
CA TYR A 72 14.23 18.51 27.33
C TYR A 72 15.37 17.48 27.33
N ALA A 73 15.12 16.33 27.93
CA ALA A 73 15.97 15.16 27.66
C ALA A 73 15.73 14.73 26.22
N LEU A 74 16.77 14.80 25.40
CA LEU A 74 16.70 14.30 24.02
C LEU A 74 16.56 12.78 24.07
N ASP A 75 15.41 12.29 23.66
CA ASP A 75 15.12 10.88 23.57
C ASP A 75 15.25 10.47 22.09
N PHE A 76 16.29 9.70 21.80
CA PHE A 76 16.61 9.24 20.45
C PHE A 76 16.00 7.88 20.11
N GLU A 77 15.48 7.16 21.10
CA GLU A 77 15.05 5.76 20.94
C GLU A 77 13.57 5.64 20.55
N HIS A 78 12.72 6.57 20.97
CA HIS A 78 11.29 6.48 20.68
C HIS A 78 10.91 7.10 19.34
N THR A 79 9.93 6.50 18.67
CA THR A 79 9.30 7.05 17.47
C THR A 79 8.71 8.46 17.71
N ASN A 80 8.68 9.30 16.70
CA ASN A 80 8.27 10.72 16.73
C ASN A 80 9.28 11.69 17.38
N LYS A 81 10.51 11.28 17.58
CA LYS A 81 11.58 12.19 18.03
C LYS A 81 12.36 12.72 16.83
N LEU A 82 13.21 13.73 17.08
CA LEU A 82 13.89 14.49 16.03
C LEU A 82 14.66 13.62 15.02
N PHE A 83 15.27 12.52 15.49
CA PHE A 83 16.07 11.61 14.69
C PHE A 83 15.36 10.32 14.29
N ASN A 84 14.14 10.11 14.76
CA ASN A 84 13.32 8.96 14.41
C ASN A 84 11.87 9.42 14.14
N PRO A 85 11.65 10.19 13.05
CA PRO A 85 10.34 10.69 12.72
C PRO A 85 9.41 9.53 12.38
N MET A 86 8.15 9.65 12.77
CA MET A 86 7.13 8.70 12.37
C MET A 86 6.67 8.98 10.96
N GLU A 87 6.82 7.98 10.10
CA GLU A 87 6.32 8.03 8.74
C GLU A 87 4.86 7.59 8.66
N TRP A 88 4.09 8.27 7.83
CA TRP A 88 2.71 7.93 7.51
C TRP A 88 2.58 7.70 6.02
N GLN A 89 1.93 6.62 5.64
CA GLN A 89 1.64 6.34 4.23
C GLN A 89 0.14 6.29 4.01
N LYS A 90 -0.31 6.90 2.91
CA LYS A 90 -1.70 6.84 2.48
C LYS A 90 -1.90 5.58 1.64
N THR A 91 -2.86 4.74 2.05
CA THR A 91 -3.27 3.56 1.28
C THR A 91 -4.13 3.97 0.09
N PRO A 92 -4.30 3.11 -0.95
CA PRO A 92 -5.15 3.40 -2.11
C PRO A 92 -6.61 3.69 -1.75
N ASP A 93 -7.12 3.13 -0.65
CA ASP A 93 -8.45 3.38 -0.10
C ASP A 93 -8.55 4.67 0.74
N GLY A 94 -7.46 5.44 0.81
CA GLY A 94 -7.40 6.76 1.46
C GLY A 94 -7.07 6.76 2.94
N ARG A 95 -6.89 5.61 3.57
CA ARG A 95 -6.51 5.49 4.99
C ARG A 95 -5.06 5.89 5.21
N MET A 96 -4.79 6.49 6.35
CA MET A 96 -3.42 6.77 6.78
C MET A 96 -2.93 5.64 7.69
N LEU A 97 -1.86 4.99 7.28
CA LEU A 97 -1.17 3.97 8.06
C LEU A 97 0.13 4.53 8.63
N LYS A 98 0.31 4.30 9.92
CA LYS A 98 1.55 4.63 10.63
C LYS A 98 2.60 3.57 10.32
N ILE A 99 3.78 4.00 9.87
CA ILE A 99 4.89 3.11 9.56
C ILE A 99 5.84 3.11 10.75
N GLY A 100 5.90 2.00 11.48
CA GLY A 100 6.81 1.81 12.61
C GLY A 100 8.08 1.07 12.22
N THR A 101 7.92 -0.08 11.54
CA THR A 101 9.01 -0.99 11.16
C THR A 101 9.32 -0.99 9.67
N GLY A 102 8.50 -0.29 8.86
CA GLY A 102 8.58 -0.29 7.40
C GLY A 102 8.01 -1.56 6.75
N SER A 103 7.40 -2.43 7.54
CA SER A 103 6.75 -3.66 7.08
C SER A 103 5.22 -3.56 7.03
N GLU A 104 4.65 -2.44 7.46
CA GLU A 104 3.20 -2.24 7.53
C GLU A 104 2.56 -1.98 6.16
N VAL A 105 3.35 -1.57 5.18
CA VAL A 105 2.89 -1.25 3.83
C VAL A 105 3.83 -1.80 2.77
N GLY A 106 3.36 -1.79 1.52
CA GLY A 106 4.11 -2.32 0.39
C GLY A 106 4.24 -3.85 0.46
N ILE A 107 5.19 -4.38 -0.27
CA ILE A 107 5.37 -5.83 -0.40
C ILE A 107 5.69 -6.53 0.91
N ARG A 108 6.36 -5.84 1.85
CA ARG A 108 6.74 -6.40 3.16
C ARG A 108 5.55 -6.64 4.08
N ALA A 109 4.41 -6.00 3.82
CA ALA A 109 3.15 -6.25 4.54
C ALA A 109 2.40 -7.48 4.01
N ALA A 110 2.88 -8.11 2.95
CA ALA A 110 2.35 -9.37 2.47
C ALA A 110 2.94 -10.53 3.29
N VAL A 111 2.07 -11.40 3.78
CA VAL A 111 2.43 -12.55 4.60
C VAL A 111 2.06 -13.83 3.87
N VAL A 112 3.03 -14.73 3.68
CA VAL A 112 2.79 -16.04 3.10
C VAL A 112 2.09 -16.90 4.15
N THR A 113 0.93 -17.45 3.79
CA THR A 113 0.08 -18.24 4.70
C THR A 113 0.17 -19.74 4.43
N GLY A 114 0.64 -20.13 3.25
CA GLY A 114 0.79 -21.54 2.90
C GLY A 114 1.57 -21.72 1.61
N ILE A 115 2.32 -22.82 1.53
CA ILE A 115 2.97 -23.28 0.30
C ILE A 115 2.56 -24.71 0.04
N THR A 116 2.03 -24.96 -1.14
CA THR A 116 1.51 -26.26 -1.56
C THR A 116 2.35 -26.83 -2.69
N PRO A 117 2.90 -28.05 -2.57
CA PRO A 117 3.63 -28.67 -3.65
C PRO A 117 2.71 -29.06 -4.79
N LEU A 118 3.19 -28.87 -6.02
CA LEU A 118 2.54 -29.27 -7.26
C LEU A 118 3.30 -30.44 -7.87
N TYR A 119 2.58 -31.53 -8.08
CA TYR A 119 3.19 -32.78 -8.45
C TYR A 119 3.07 -33.09 -9.95
N LEU A 120 4.10 -33.74 -10.49
CA LEU A 120 3.96 -34.63 -11.61
C LEU A 120 3.51 -35.99 -11.06
N VAL A 121 2.36 -36.47 -11.50
CA VAL A 121 1.79 -37.75 -11.08
C VAL A 121 1.72 -38.67 -12.25
N LEU A 122 2.28 -39.89 -12.12
CA LEU A 122 2.21 -40.96 -13.07
C LEU A 122 1.43 -42.15 -12.48
N THR A 123 0.42 -42.61 -13.19
CA THR A 123 -0.43 -43.72 -12.77
C THR A 123 -0.50 -44.79 -13.88
N LEU A 124 -0.43 -46.05 -13.55
CA LEU A 124 -0.73 -47.12 -14.47
C LEU A 124 -2.24 -47.35 -14.49
N ASP A 125 -2.91 -46.86 -15.56
CA ASP A 125 -4.37 -46.86 -15.63
C ASP A 125 -4.93 -48.12 -16.26
N GLN A 126 -4.33 -48.57 -17.35
CA GLN A 126 -4.83 -49.72 -18.10
C GLN A 126 -3.71 -50.49 -18.77
N ILE A 127 -3.90 -51.78 -18.89
CA ILE A 127 -3.04 -52.68 -19.63
C ILE A 127 -3.92 -53.33 -20.69
N THR A 128 -3.50 -53.26 -21.95
CA THR A 128 -4.23 -53.84 -23.07
C THR A 128 -3.32 -54.81 -23.80
N THR A 129 -3.74 -56.04 -23.90
CA THR A 129 -3.01 -57.08 -24.65
C THR A 129 -3.75 -57.38 -25.94
N ASN A 130 -3.08 -57.29 -27.08
CA ASN A 130 -3.61 -57.55 -28.42
C ASN A 130 -2.64 -58.50 -29.14
N GLU A 131 -3.03 -58.89 -30.33
CA GLU A 131 -2.22 -59.75 -31.22
C GLU A 131 -0.83 -59.17 -31.58
N PHE A 132 -0.68 -57.82 -31.43
CA PHE A 132 0.55 -57.09 -31.72
C PHE A 132 1.42 -56.83 -30.45
N GLY A 133 1.05 -57.36 -29.30
CA GLY A 133 1.79 -57.19 -28.06
C GLY A 133 1.00 -56.50 -26.92
N VAL A 134 1.71 -56.12 -25.86
CA VAL A 134 1.14 -55.48 -24.68
C VAL A 134 1.33 -53.97 -24.76
N ARG A 135 0.25 -53.24 -24.50
CA ARG A 135 0.26 -51.76 -24.42
C ARG A 135 -0.11 -51.30 -23.00
N TYR A 136 0.71 -50.44 -22.42
CA TYR A 136 0.45 -49.84 -21.15
C TYR A 136 -0.09 -48.42 -21.33
N THR A 137 -1.17 -48.10 -20.63
CA THR A 137 -1.75 -46.76 -20.58
C THR A 137 -1.32 -46.11 -19.25
N ILE A 138 -0.47 -45.11 -19.36
CA ILE A 138 0.01 -44.35 -18.22
C ILE A 138 -0.73 -43.00 -18.18
N GLY A 139 -1.46 -42.75 -17.10
CA GLY A 139 -2.08 -41.46 -16.83
C GLY A 139 -1.05 -40.47 -16.33
N VAL A 140 -0.92 -39.35 -17.02
CA VAL A 140 0.01 -38.26 -16.67
C VAL A 140 -0.76 -37.05 -16.23
N GLU A 141 -0.51 -36.57 -15.01
CA GLU A 141 -1.06 -35.34 -14.46
C GLU A 141 0.06 -34.39 -14.12
N LYS A 142 0.10 -33.23 -14.79
CA LYS A 142 1.10 -32.16 -14.57
C LYS A 142 0.48 -31.03 -13.79
N GLN A 143 0.45 -31.09 -12.47
CA GLN A 143 -0.16 -30.06 -11.63
C GLN A 143 0.54 -28.71 -11.77
N ALA A 144 1.81 -28.68 -12.11
CA ALA A 144 2.60 -27.47 -12.30
C ALA A 144 2.32 -26.74 -13.64
N ALA A 145 1.58 -27.36 -14.57
CA ALA A 145 1.34 -26.75 -15.87
C ALA A 145 0.57 -25.41 -15.75
N SER A 146 0.93 -24.45 -16.59
CA SER A 146 0.35 -23.09 -16.60
C SER A 146 -1.14 -23.11 -16.98
N SER A 147 -1.53 -23.94 -17.96
CA SER A 147 -2.92 -24.05 -18.43
C SER A 147 -3.72 -25.07 -17.64
N ALA A 148 -4.95 -24.73 -17.26
CA ALA A 148 -5.88 -25.63 -16.57
C ALA A 148 -6.18 -26.91 -17.37
N VAL A 149 -6.17 -26.81 -18.70
CA VAL A 149 -6.37 -27.96 -19.59
C VAL A 149 -5.20 -28.96 -19.52
N LYS A 150 -3.97 -28.44 -19.49
CA LYS A 150 -2.74 -29.24 -19.36
C LYS A 150 -2.55 -29.89 -17.99
N ARG A 151 -3.27 -29.44 -16.98
CA ARG A 151 -3.26 -30.04 -15.63
C ARG A 151 -4.14 -31.26 -15.50
N LYS A 152 -5.09 -31.43 -16.42
CA LYS A 152 -5.95 -32.60 -16.40
C LYS A 152 -5.12 -33.84 -16.72
N LYS A 153 -5.48 -34.95 -16.09
CA LYS A 153 -4.88 -36.24 -16.36
C LYS A 153 -5.06 -36.61 -17.86
N THR A 154 -3.94 -36.89 -18.52
CA THR A 154 -3.91 -37.28 -19.94
C THR A 154 -3.33 -38.67 -20.08
N PRO A 155 -3.98 -39.59 -20.82
CA PRO A 155 -3.44 -40.90 -21.05
C PRO A 155 -2.27 -40.80 -22.04
N ARG A 156 -1.22 -41.59 -21.78
CA ARG A 156 -0.09 -41.80 -22.66
C ARG A 156 0.11 -43.30 -22.84
N PHE A 157 0.34 -43.69 -24.06
CA PHE A 157 0.49 -45.10 -24.43
C PHE A 157 1.97 -45.44 -24.61
N ILE A 158 2.36 -46.61 -24.15
CA ILE A 158 3.72 -47.12 -24.30
C ILE A 158 3.66 -48.64 -24.46
N SER A 159 4.49 -49.18 -25.35
CA SER A 159 4.62 -50.61 -25.60
C SER A 159 6.08 -51.03 -25.44
N PRO A 160 6.37 -52.23 -24.97
CA PRO A 160 7.74 -52.75 -24.88
C PRO A 160 8.50 -52.75 -26.20
N ASP A 161 7.78 -52.93 -27.30
CA ASP A 161 8.33 -52.97 -28.66
C ASP A 161 8.59 -51.55 -29.23
N GLU A 162 8.04 -50.52 -28.64
CA GLU A 162 8.16 -49.14 -29.09
C GLU A 162 9.40 -48.47 -28.45
N LYS A 163 10.53 -48.52 -29.18
CA LYS A 163 11.80 -47.87 -28.72
C LYS A 163 11.78 -46.35 -28.79
N LYS A 164 10.71 -45.74 -29.25
CA LYS A 164 10.61 -44.28 -29.33
C LYS A 164 10.15 -43.66 -27.98
N PRO A 165 10.92 -42.75 -27.40
CA PRO A 165 10.47 -42.06 -26.19
C PRO A 165 9.23 -41.23 -26.48
N ASN A 166 8.28 -41.25 -25.57
CA ASN A 166 7.19 -40.29 -25.54
C ASN A 166 7.75 -38.89 -25.19
N ASP A 167 6.99 -37.82 -25.42
CA ASP A 167 7.39 -36.45 -25.05
C ASP A 167 7.75 -36.30 -23.57
N ILE A 168 7.33 -37.23 -22.72
CA ILE A 168 7.42 -37.10 -21.24
C ILE A 168 8.35 -38.18 -20.67
N PHE A 169 8.25 -39.41 -21.15
CA PHE A 169 9.02 -40.53 -20.62
C PHE A 169 9.29 -41.62 -21.68
N SER A 170 10.30 -42.44 -21.42
CA SER A 170 10.60 -43.66 -22.18
C SER A 170 10.49 -44.86 -21.24
N LEU A 171 10.06 -46.01 -21.81
CA LEU A 171 10.06 -47.28 -21.08
C LEU A 171 11.47 -47.79 -20.91
N VAL A 172 11.82 -48.19 -19.70
CA VAL A 172 13.10 -48.79 -19.35
C VAL A 172 12.93 -50.29 -19.16
N GLU A 173 12.00 -50.68 -18.31
CA GLU A 173 11.80 -52.05 -17.89
C GLU A 173 10.35 -52.30 -17.44
N VAL A 174 9.87 -53.50 -17.60
CA VAL A 174 8.60 -53.98 -17.05
C VAL A 174 8.92 -55.10 -16.06
N LYS A 175 8.55 -54.96 -14.83
CA LYS A 175 8.73 -55.97 -13.79
C LYS A 175 7.50 -56.80 -13.62
N GLY A 176 7.66 -58.13 -13.70
CA GLY A 176 6.57 -59.10 -13.63
C GLY A 176 6.11 -59.58 -15.01
N ALA A 177 4.97 -60.24 -15.09
CA ALA A 177 4.43 -60.72 -16.36
C ALA A 177 3.96 -59.54 -17.23
N PRO A 178 4.19 -59.53 -18.54
CA PRO A 178 3.84 -58.39 -19.40
C PRO A 178 2.37 -58.03 -19.39
N ASP A 179 1.48 -58.99 -19.23
CA ASP A 179 0.02 -58.87 -19.15
C ASP A 179 -0.48 -58.47 -17.73
N ALA A 180 0.36 -58.71 -16.70
CA ALA A 180 0.08 -58.36 -15.32
C ALA A 180 1.33 -57.86 -14.60
N PRO A 181 1.90 -56.72 -15.01
CA PRO A 181 3.11 -56.20 -14.39
C PRO A 181 2.88 -55.75 -12.95
N GLU A 182 3.85 -56.00 -12.08
CA GLU A 182 3.91 -55.48 -10.73
C GLU A 182 4.34 -53.99 -10.73
N ALA A 183 5.27 -53.65 -11.64
CA ALA A 183 5.74 -52.31 -11.82
C ALA A 183 6.19 -52.02 -13.25
N VAL A 184 5.96 -50.79 -13.70
CA VAL A 184 6.47 -50.27 -14.97
C VAL A 184 7.52 -49.22 -14.66
N VAL A 185 8.75 -49.43 -15.12
CA VAL A 185 9.88 -48.54 -14.91
C VAL A 185 10.03 -47.63 -16.11
N VAL A 186 9.88 -46.35 -15.93
CA VAL A 186 10.01 -45.36 -17.00
C VAL A 186 11.10 -44.31 -16.63
N LYS A 187 11.79 -43.83 -17.64
CA LYS A 187 12.76 -42.76 -17.52
C LYS A 187 12.14 -41.46 -18.03
N LEU A 188 12.13 -40.43 -17.21
CA LEU A 188 11.64 -39.10 -17.59
C LEU A 188 12.59 -38.45 -18.59
N VAL A 189 12.04 -37.78 -19.60
CA VAL A 189 12.84 -37.11 -20.65
C VAL A 189 13.40 -35.80 -20.17
N ASP A 190 12.68 -35.10 -19.30
CA ASP A 190 13.02 -33.76 -18.78
C ASP A 190 14.20 -33.78 -17.79
N SER A 191 14.23 -34.74 -16.89
CA SER A 191 15.22 -34.80 -15.80
C SER A 191 16.16 -36.01 -15.89
N GLY A 192 15.76 -37.01 -16.67
CA GLY A 192 16.48 -38.30 -16.72
C GLY A 192 16.20 -39.22 -15.52
N ASP A 193 15.33 -38.79 -14.60
CA ASP A 193 14.97 -39.59 -13.43
C ASP A 193 14.23 -40.86 -13.80
N VAL A 194 14.46 -41.89 -12.99
CA VAL A 194 13.77 -43.17 -13.16
C VAL A 194 12.55 -43.21 -12.22
N ALA A 195 11.38 -43.37 -12.82
CA ALA A 195 10.12 -43.50 -12.10
C ALA A 195 9.64 -44.96 -12.11
N VAL A 196 9.42 -45.53 -10.94
CA VAL A 196 8.84 -46.87 -10.78
C VAL A 196 7.37 -46.72 -10.48
N ILE A 197 6.53 -47.04 -11.45
CA ILE A 197 5.07 -46.91 -11.37
C ILE A 197 4.53 -48.27 -10.96
N LEU A 198 3.99 -48.37 -9.74
CA LEU A 198 3.32 -49.56 -9.25
C LEU A 198 1.85 -49.56 -9.70
N ARG A 199 1.25 -50.73 -9.82
CA ARG A 199 -0.15 -50.88 -10.26
C ARG A 199 -1.13 -50.12 -9.37
N ASP A 200 -0.95 -50.16 -8.06
CA ASP A 200 -1.90 -49.60 -7.10
C ASP A 200 -1.40 -48.30 -6.43
N LYS A 201 -0.21 -47.84 -6.74
CA LYS A 201 0.38 -46.67 -6.13
C LYS A 201 0.91 -45.68 -7.18
N PRO A 202 0.36 -44.47 -7.27
CA PRO A 202 0.87 -43.44 -8.15
C PRO A 202 2.28 -43.04 -7.79
N TRP A 203 3.14 -42.86 -8.77
CA TRP A 203 4.44 -42.22 -8.59
C TRP A 203 4.27 -40.70 -8.62
N ARG A 204 4.97 -39.98 -7.76
CA ARG A 204 4.86 -38.53 -7.62
C ARG A 204 6.22 -37.90 -7.52
N ARG A 205 6.41 -36.76 -8.18
CA ARG A 205 7.57 -35.89 -8.05
C ARG A 205 7.07 -34.46 -7.88
N VAL A 206 7.70 -33.68 -7.02
CA VAL A 206 7.41 -32.23 -6.89
C VAL A 206 8.04 -31.51 -8.06
N ASP A 207 7.24 -30.87 -8.92
CA ASP A 207 7.74 -30.11 -10.07
C ASP A 207 7.72 -28.60 -9.82
N ALA A 208 6.85 -28.11 -8.96
CA ALA A 208 6.75 -26.70 -8.58
C ALA A 208 5.99 -26.55 -7.26
N TYR A 209 5.80 -25.32 -6.84
CA TYR A 209 4.98 -24.96 -5.69
C TYR A 209 3.96 -23.89 -6.05
N ALA A 210 2.87 -23.83 -5.30
CA ALA A 210 1.90 -22.75 -5.32
C ALA A 210 1.88 -22.10 -3.94
N ALA A 211 1.76 -20.78 -3.90
CA ALA A 211 1.72 -20.01 -2.67
C ALA A 211 0.34 -19.41 -2.39
N ASP A 212 -0.05 -19.47 -1.14
CA ASP A 212 -1.13 -18.71 -0.56
C ASP A 212 -0.52 -17.58 0.26
N PHE A 213 -0.96 -16.35 0.05
CA PHE A 213 -0.50 -15.21 0.82
C PHE A 213 -1.60 -14.17 1.02
N ARG A 214 -1.45 -13.35 2.04
CA ARG A 214 -2.39 -12.30 2.39
C ARG A 214 -1.68 -10.95 2.46
N TYR A 215 -2.28 -9.94 1.87
CA TYR A 215 -1.87 -8.56 2.05
C TYR A 215 -2.71 -7.93 3.17
N VAL A 216 -2.07 -7.70 4.33
CA VAL A 216 -2.75 -7.30 5.55
C VAL A 216 -3.44 -5.94 5.46
N PRO A 217 -2.80 -4.88 4.88
CA PRO A 217 -3.39 -3.54 4.87
C PRO A 217 -4.74 -3.43 4.15
N GLU A 218 -4.95 -4.23 3.10
CA GLU A 218 -6.19 -4.25 2.33
C GLU A 218 -7.05 -5.48 2.60
N ASN A 219 -6.61 -6.35 3.52
CA ASN A 219 -7.24 -7.65 3.80
C ASN A 219 -7.49 -8.51 2.54
N LYS A 220 -6.61 -8.39 1.54
CA LYS A 220 -6.67 -9.18 0.31
C LYS A 220 -6.01 -10.53 0.49
N ILE A 221 -6.67 -11.57 0.02
CA ILE A 221 -6.19 -12.96 0.08
C ILE A 221 -5.94 -13.45 -1.33
N PHE A 222 -4.76 -14.00 -1.57
CA PHE A 222 -4.35 -14.60 -2.83
C PHE A 222 -4.09 -16.08 -2.59
N ARG A 223 -4.84 -16.94 -3.28
CA ARG A 223 -4.76 -18.40 -3.11
C ARG A 223 -4.21 -19.08 -4.35
N GLY A 224 -3.40 -20.12 -4.15
CA GLY A 224 -2.89 -21.00 -5.20
C GLY A 224 -2.09 -20.28 -6.27
N ARG A 225 -1.38 -19.20 -5.92
CA ARG A 225 -0.58 -18.43 -6.88
C ARG A 225 0.65 -19.19 -7.29
N ARG A 226 0.90 -19.22 -8.58
CA ARG A 226 1.97 -19.95 -9.24
C ARG A 226 2.95 -19.00 -9.91
N VAL A 227 4.08 -19.50 -10.31
CA VAL A 227 5.03 -18.76 -11.15
C VAL A 227 4.33 -18.27 -12.43
N GLY A 228 4.46 -16.96 -12.73
CA GLY A 228 3.80 -16.28 -13.82
C GLY A 228 2.44 -15.66 -13.48
N ASP A 229 1.87 -15.92 -12.30
CA ASP A 229 0.62 -15.29 -11.90
C ASP A 229 0.84 -13.84 -11.43
N LYS A 230 -0.17 -13.01 -11.67
CA LYS A 230 -0.16 -11.60 -11.22
C LYS A 230 -0.93 -11.43 -9.93
N ALA A 231 -0.47 -10.50 -9.09
CA ALA A 231 -1.13 -10.10 -7.87
C ALA A 231 -1.07 -8.56 -7.72
N SER A 232 -2.23 -7.92 -7.57
CA SER A 232 -2.33 -6.46 -7.45
C SER A 232 -2.73 -6.08 -6.02
N PHE A 233 -1.86 -5.39 -5.30
CA PHE A 233 -2.10 -4.88 -3.95
C PHE A 233 -1.20 -3.69 -3.65
N GLY A 234 -1.60 -2.86 -2.68
CA GLY A 234 -0.84 -1.66 -2.30
C GLY A 234 -0.67 -0.65 -3.43
N GLY A 235 -1.57 -0.65 -4.44
CA GLY A 235 -1.47 0.22 -5.62
C GLY A 235 -0.42 -0.20 -6.64
N THR A 236 0.17 -1.40 -6.51
CA THR A 236 1.25 -1.91 -7.39
C THR A 236 0.89 -3.29 -7.89
N ASP A 237 1.29 -3.59 -9.13
CA ASP A 237 1.15 -4.90 -9.75
C ASP A 237 2.43 -5.71 -9.56
N TYR A 238 2.28 -6.89 -9.02
CA TYR A 238 3.36 -7.85 -8.80
C TYR A 238 3.20 -9.07 -9.68
N LEU A 239 4.33 -9.62 -10.12
CA LEU A 239 4.43 -10.90 -10.80
C LEU A 239 5.07 -11.91 -9.86
N VAL A 240 4.49 -13.10 -9.76
CA VAL A 240 5.11 -14.24 -9.07
C VAL A 240 6.26 -14.75 -9.94
N VAL A 241 7.49 -14.59 -9.49
CA VAL A 241 8.70 -14.99 -10.24
C VAL A 241 9.13 -16.40 -9.86
N ASP A 242 9.06 -16.71 -8.58
CA ASP A 242 9.43 -18.01 -8.06
C ASP A 242 8.67 -18.35 -6.79
N VAL A 243 8.42 -19.65 -6.60
CA VAL A 243 7.82 -20.20 -5.38
C VAL A 243 8.64 -21.43 -5.01
N SER A 244 9.33 -21.35 -3.91
CA SER A 244 10.08 -22.47 -3.32
C SER A 244 9.34 -23.02 -2.09
N GLN A 245 9.91 -24.01 -1.44
CA GLN A 245 9.31 -24.60 -0.22
C GLN A 245 9.23 -23.60 0.95
N ASN A 246 10.15 -22.62 1.00
CA ASN A 246 10.32 -21.75 2.16
C ASN A 246 10.09 -20.28 1.85
N GLU A 247 9.92 -19.90 0.58
CA GLU A 247 9.78 -18.50 0.19
C GLU A 247 8.94 -18.30 -1.08
N LEU A 248 8.37 -17.13 -1.18
CA LEU A 248 7.68 -16.61 -2.36
C LEU A 248 8.46 -15.39 -2.87
N ILE A 249 8.85 -15.39 -4.14
CA ILE A 249 9.52 -14.25 -4.78
C ILE A 249 8.53 -13.52 -5.69
N LEU A 250 8.28 -12.24 -5.36
CA LEU A 250 7.45 -11.34 -6.14
C LEU A 250 8.33 -10.28 -6.81
N SER A 251 8.05 -9.99 -8.07
CA SER A 251 8.66 -8.88 -8.81
C SER A 251 7.65 -7.77 -8.99
N ASP A 252 8.02 -6.57 -8.60
CA ASP A 252 7.27 -5.36 -8.88
C ASP A 252 7.35 -5.05 -10.39
N GLN A 253 6.20 -4.89 -11.05
CA GLN A 253 6.18 -4.66 -12.50
C GLN A 253 6.62 -3.26 -12.91
N SER A 254 6.59 -2.29 -11.99
CA SER A 254 6.98 -0.90 -12.27
C SER A 254 8.51 -0.72 -12.37
N ASN A 255 9.26 -1.42 -11.51
CA ASN A 255 10.70 -1.26 -11.36
C ASN A 255 11.48 -2.58 -11.49
N GLN A 256 10.81 -3.70 -11.72
CA GLN A 256 11.33 -5.07 -11.82
C GLN A 256 12.11 -5.54 -10.58
N LYS A 257 11.94 -4.86 -9.45
CA LYS A 257 12.59 -5.22 -8.21
C LYS A 257 11.97 -6.52 -7.66
N LYS A 258 12.84 -7.51 -7.42
CA LYS A 258 12.46 -8.78 -6.81
C LYS A 258 12.52 -8.67 -5.30
N ASN A 259 11.49 -9.17 -4.64
CA ASN A 259 11.39 -9.21 -3.19
C ASN A 259 11.02 -10.63 -2.76
N SER A 260 11.77 -11.17 -1.80
CA SER A 260 11.51 -12.47 -1.20
C SER A 260 10.63 -12.29 0.05
N LEU A 261 9.60 -13.10 0.15
CA LEU A 261 8.72 -13.23 1.29
C LEU A 261 8.93 -14.62 1.90
N PRO A 262 9.53 -14.70 3.10
CA PRO A 262 9.76 -15.98 3.74
C PRO A 262 8.44 -16.61 4.21
N PHE A 263 8.38 -17.94 4.13
CA PHE A 263 7.34 -18.74 4.72
C PHE A 263 7.91 -19.48 5.93
N ALA A 264 7.41 -19.16 7.12
CA ALA A 264 7.64 -19.91 8.32
C ALA A 264 6.33 -20.61 8.70
N PRO A 265 6.25 -21.96 8.59
CA PRO A 265 5.05 -22.74 8.89
C PRO A 265 4.66 -22.67 10.36
#